data_cf3d96ba7e5b50a46b5462139faaf5b2
#
_entry.id   cf3d96ba7e5b50a46b5462139faaf5b2
#
_cell.length_a   1.000
_cell.length_b   1.000
_cell.length_c   1.000
_cell.angle_alpha   90.00
_cell.angle_beta   90.00
_cell.angle_gamma   90.00
#
_symmetry.space_group_name_H-M   'P 1'
#
loop_
_entity.id
_entity.type
_entity.pdbx_description
1 polymer ?
#
loop_
_entity_poly.entity_id
_entity_poly.type
_entity_poly.pdbx_seq_one_letter_code
_entity_poly.pdbx_strand_id
1 'polypeptide(L)'
;LPLGAYVRLPVLLLAAALALGFDLGGYPLFDPDEGRNAEVAREIAATNDYVLPHLDGLPYLDKPIVYFAAAAASMEILGPTETAARLPAYLFTLATLVVVVVFVRRRWGSDTAWLAGLALATMPLVLAYARATIMDSALSFCTTLAILAFWDERPVLAWAAIGLGSITKGPVAILIPLATLIPYALVTGRPLRRLFPLAGFGVFAIVALPWFLAVSHRIPEFPHYVFVRETFERVTTTRFHRTAPFWYYLPIVPVAAFPWIVPALARCKNWRWAWLARRVNPYAQESILLTCWVLGPLLFFTLNQSKLPQYMLPLMPPFALAAARLLTRDASELGGGIGVARKAYSAIAAVLGVALALLTVWLPVPISLTPAERAAIPPTALALGIALIVSAMMVWYAGQGGRGGRGGGVAHP
;
A
#
# COMPACT_ATOMS: atom_id res chain seq x y z
N LEU A 1 -28.86 -1.28 -14.34
CA LEU A 1 -27.86 -1.08 -13.28
C LEU A 1 -28.41 -0.02 -12.33
N PRO A 2 -28.54 -0.28 -11.01
CA PRO A 2 -29.08 0.71 -10.09
C PRO A 2 -28.16 1.93 -10.01
N LEU A 3 -28.73 3.12 -10.14
CA LEU A 3 -28.05 4.42 -10.05
C LEU A 3 -27.07 4.51 -8.83
N GLY A 4 -27.37 3.78 -7.75
CA GLY A 4 -26.52 3.72 -6.57
C GLY A 4 -25.09 3.18 -6.78
N ALA A 5 -24.82 2.35 -7.79
CA ALA A 5 -23.49 1.79 -8.04
C ALA A 5 -22.51 2.83 -8.63
N TYR A 6 -23.02 3.80 -9.40
CA TYR A 6 -22.20 4.86 -9.99
C TYR A 6 -21.83 5.95 -8.99
N VAL A 7 -22.64 6.16 -7.96
CA VAL A 7 -22.40 7.20 -6.94
C VAL A 7 -21.48 6.70 -5.82
N ARG A 8 -21.53 5.40 -5.49
CA ARG A 8 -20.81 4.84 -4.34
C ARG A 8 -19.28 4.95 -4.45
N LEU A 9 -18.71 4.67 -5.63
CA LEU A 9 -17.25 4.72 -5.81
C LEU A 9 -16.68 6.14 -5.77
N PRO A 10 -17.25 7.14 -6.47
CA PRO A 10 -16.83 8.53 -6.31
C PRO A 10 -16.95 9.05 -4.87
N VAL A 11 -18.05 8.71 -4.17
CA VAL A 11 -18.23 9.09 -2.76
C VAL A 11 -17.18 8.44 -1.87
N LEU A 12 -16.86 7.17 -2.07
CA LEU A 12 -15.77 6.50 -1.34
C LEU A 12 -14.42 7.20 -1.58
N LEU A 13 -14.08 7.47 -2.83
CA LEU A 13 -12.81 8.12 -3.17
C LEU A 13 -12.72 9.52 -2.60
N LEU A 14 -13.82 10.29 -2.65
CA LEU A 14 -13.89 11.61 -2.04
C LEU A 14 -13.76 11.52 -0.50
N ALA A 15 -14.50 10.62 0.15
CA ALA A 15 -14.42 10.42 1.59
C ALA A 15 -13.02 9.97 2.03
N ALA A 16 -12.39 9.07 1.28
CA ALA A 16 -11.01 8.65 1.54
C ALA A 16 -10.03 9.81 1.34
N ALA A 17 -10.20 10.62 0.28
CA ALA A 17 -9.37 11.81 0.06
C ALA A 17 -9.49 12.81 1.21
N LEU A 18 -10.70 13.11 1.65
CA LEU A 18 -10.92 14.00 2.77
C LEU A 18 -10.35 13.44 4.08
N ALA A 19 -10.55 12.15 4.37
CA ALA A 19 -10.07 11.52 5.60
C ALA A 19 -8.54 11.42 5.65
N LEU A 20 -7.90 11.02 4.55
CA LEU A 20 -6.43 10.89 4.45
C LEU A 20 -5.73 12.24 4.43
N GLY A 21 -6.37 13.27 3.82
CA GLY A 21 -5.82 14.62 3.72
C GLY A 21 -6.20 15.55 4.87
N PHE A 22 -7.09 15.10 5.79
CA PHE A 22 -7.52 15.93 6.89
C PHE A 22 -6.35 16.35 7.75
N ASP A 23 -6.19 17.65 7.97
CA ASP A 23 -5.17 18.23 8.86
C ASP A 23 -3.73 17.71 8.56
N LEU A 24 -3.35 17.68 7.28
CA LEU A 24 -2.06 17.13 6.83
C LEU A 24 -0.85 17.87 7.41
N GLY A 25 -0.99 19.16 7.69
CA GLY A 25 0.03 20.04 8.27
C GLY A 25 -0.16 20.36 9.75
N GLY A 26 -1.17 19.79 10.42
CA GLY A 26 -1.55 20.20 11.77
C GLY A 26 -0.61 19.76 12.90
N TYR A 27 0.44 19.03 12.59
CA TYR A 27 1.46 18.61 13.56
C TYR A 27 2.87 18.70 12.97
N PRO A 28 3.91 18.92 13.80
CA PRO A 28 5.30 19.03 13.35
C PRO A 28 5.79 17.79 12.60
N LEU A 29 6.84 17.95 11.79
CA LEU A 29 7.52 16.82 11.15
C LEU A 29 8.21 15.95 12.22
N PHE A 30 8.06 14.64 12.12
CA PHE A 30 8.70 13.69 13.03
C PHE A 30 10.18 13.51 12.70
N ASP A 31 11.03 13.70 13.69
CA ASP A 31 12.45 13.38 13.59
C ASP A 31 12.73 11.87 13.74
N PRO A 32 13.83 11.38 13.10
CA PRO A 32 14.71 12.10 12.16
C PRO A 32 14.24 12.00 10.69
N ASP A 33 13.29 11.15 10.36
CA ASP A 33 13.05 10.75 8.98
C ASP A 33 12.23 11.80 8.19
N GLU A 34 11.17 12.38 8.77
CA GLU A 34 10.38 13.40 8.07
C GLU A 34 11.14 14.72 7.92
N GLY A 35 11.77 15.20 9.00
CA GLY A 35 12.54 16.44 8.99
C GLY A 35 13.66 16.40 7.95
N ARG A 36 14.45 15.31 7.94
CA ARG A 36 15.52 15.12 6.95
C ARG A 36 14.97 15.08 5.51
N ASN A 37 13.91 14.34 5.26
CA ASN A 37 13.35 14.23 3.91
C ASN A 37 12.73 15.55 3.43
N ALA A 38 12.12 16.31 4.33
CA ALA A 38 11.58 17.63 4.03
C ALA A 38 12.69 18.64 3.75
N GLU A 39 13.81 18.59 4.50
CA GLU A 39 14.97 19.45 4.27
C GLU A 39 15.60 19.19 2.90
N VAL A 40 15.80 17.93 2.53
CA VAL A 40 16.27 17.58 1.17
C VAL A 40 15.36 18.17 0.10
N ALA A 41 14.04 18.09 0.27
CA ALA A 41 13.10 18.68 -0.69
C ALA A 41 13.15 20.21 -0.69
N ARG A 42 13.31 20.85 0.47
CA ARG A 42 13.44 22.29 0.61
C ARG A 42 14.68 22.82 -0.11
N GLU A 43 15.81 22.11 0.02
CA GLU A 43 17.03 22.49 -0.69
C GLU A 43 16.89 22.35 -2.20
N ILE A 44 16.21 21.31 -2.70
CA ILE A 44 15.90 21.17 -4.13
C ILE A 44 15.07 22.36 -4.60
N ALA A 45 14.00 22.74 -3.88
CA ALA A 45 13.16 23.87 -4.21
C ALA A 45 13.93 25.21 -4.21
N ALA A 46 14.87 25.37 -3.26
CA ALA A 46 15.69 26.58 -3.15
C ALA A 46 16.78 26.69 -4.23
N THR A 47 17.35 25.57 -4.66
CA THR A 47 18.45 25.52 -5.63
C THR A 47 18.03 25.24 -7.06
N ASN A 48 16.78 24.76 -7.27
CA ASN A 48 16.28 24.21 -8.54
C ASN A 48 17.14 23.04 -9.09
N ASP A 49 17.91 22.35 -8.24
CA ASP A 49 18.68 21.18 -8.66
C ASP A 49 17.87 19.89 -8.48
N TYR A 50 17.06 19.56 -9.48
CA TYR A 50 16.26 18.34 -9.55
C TYR A 50 17.05 17.10 -9.99
N VAL A 51 18.38 17.19 -10.10
CA VAL A 51 19.25 16.06 -10.45
C VAL A 51 19.95 15.51 -9.22
N LEU A 52 20.63 16.36 -8.47
CA LEU A 52 21.43 15.98 -7.31
C LEU A 52 20.82 16.53 -6.03
N PRO A 53 20.14 15.68 -5.22
CA PRO A 53 19.65 16.12 -3.91
C PRO A 53 20.80 16.52 -2.97
N HIS A 54 20.54 17.49 -2.11
CA HIS A 54 21.45 17.92 -1.07
C HIS A 54 20.78 17.86 0.30
N LEU A 55 21.57 17.73 1.34
CA LEU A 55 21.20 17.87 2.75
C LEU A 55 22.28 18.66 3.47
N ASP A 56 21.93 19.80 4.05
CA ASP A 56 22.86 20.74 4.66
C ASP A 56 23.99 21.16 3.70
N GLY A 57 23.64 21.36 2.41
CA GLY A 57 24.54 21.71 1.33
C GLY A 57 25.46 20.59 0.83
N LEU A 58 25.36 19.38 1.39
CA LEU A 58 26.15 18.21 0.97
C LEU A 58 25.32 17.28 0.07
N PRO A 59 25.93 16.63 -0.95
CA PRO A 59 25.23 15.66 -1.79
C PRO A 59 24.56 14.55 -0.99
N TYR A 60 23.25 14.37 -1.15
CA TYR A 60 22.45 13.34 -0.49
C TYR A 60 22.13 12.19 -1.45
N LEU A 61 22.90 11.09 -1.34
CA LEU A 61 22.87 9.97 -2.28
C LEU A 61 22.05 8.77 -1.78
N ASP A 62 21.54 8.82 -0.54
CA ASP A 62 20.89 7.67 0.11
C ASP A 62 19.62 7.22 -0.58
N LYS A 63 18.92 8.15 -1.22
CA LYS A 63 17.64 7.87 -1.89
C LYS A 63 17.53 8.64 -3.22
N PRO A 64 16.87 8.02 -4.22
CA PRO A 64 16.65 8.66 -5.51
C PRO A 64 15.64 9.81 -5.48
N ILE A 65 15.50 10.51 -6.60
CA ILE A 65 14.95 11.86 -6.71
C ILE A 65 13.43 11.98 -6.65
N VAL A 66 12.64 11.00 -7.13
CA VAL A 66 11.20 11.20 -7.46
C VAL A 66 10.38 11.74 -6.29
N TYR A 67 10.56 11.17 -5.11
CA TYR A 67 9.81 11.64 -3.94
C TYR A 67 10.22 13.06 -3.54
N PHE A 68 11.50 13.33 -3.51
CA PHE A 68 12.05 14.65 -3.16
C PHE A 68 11.66 15.72 -4.18
N ALA A 69 11.72 15.41 -5.47
CA ALA A 69 11.27 16.32 -6.53
C ALA A 69 9.78 16.65 -6.41
N ALA A 70 8.95 15.65 -6.09
CA ALA A 70 7.52 15.88 -5.87
C ALA A 70 7.27 16.76 -4.63
N ALA A 71 8.04 16.57 -3.55
CA ALA A 71 7.95 17.39 -2.34
C ALA A 71 8.49 18.80 -2.58
N ALA A 72 9.59 18.95 -3.32
CA ALA A 72 10.13 20.25 -3.73
C ALA A 72 9.11 21.05 -4.57
N ALA A 73 8.53 20.42 -5.60
CA ALA A 73 7.49 21.06 -6.41
C ALA A 73 6.25 21.46 -5.57
N SER A 74 5.90 20.64 -4.58
CA SER A 74 4.84 20.99 -3.62
C SER A 74 5.22 22.21 -2.77
N MET A 75 6.47 22.32 -2.33
CA MET A 75 6.98 23.45 -1.54
C MET A 75 7.12 24.73 -2.37
N GLU A 76 7.42 24.62 -3.66
CA GLU A 76 7.42 25.79 -4.58
C GLU A 76 6.02 26.40 -4.71
N ILE A 77 4.97 25.56 -4.67
CA ILE A 77 3.56 26.03 -4.84
C ILE A 77 2.97 26.50 -3.51
N LEU A 78 3.21 25.75 -2.42
CA LEU A 78 2.53 25.94 -1.12
C LEU A 78 3.44 26.56 -0.04
N GLY A 79 4.68 26.86 -0.39
CA GLY A 79 5.71 27.24 0.57
C GLY A 79 6.29 26.02 1.31
N PRO A 80 7.40 26.20 2.06
CA PRO A 80 8.07 25.14 2.84
C PRO A 80 7.30 24.85 4.15
N THR A 81 6.18 24.17 4.04
CA THR A 81 5.28 23.83 5.13
C THR A 81 5.20 22.31 5.32
N GLU A 82 4.75 21.86 6.49
CA GLU A 82 4.50 20.44 6.78
C GLU A 82 3.48 19.82 5.79
N THR A 83 2.48 20.60 5.40
CA THR A 83 1.49 20.19 4.38
C THR A 83 2.19 19.91 3.06
N ALA A 84 3.05 20.83 2.60
CA ALA A 84 3.77 20.68 1.34
C ALA A 84 4.71 19.46 1.35
N ALA A 85 5.39 19.22 2.47
CA ALA A 85 6.28 18.07 2.64
C ALA A 85 5.53 16.73 2.56
N ARG A 86 4.31 16.64 3.13
CA ARG A 86 3.49 15.41 3.19
C ARG A 86 2.60 15.20 1.98
N LEU A 87 2.31 16.25 1.21
CA LEU A 87 1.41 16.19 0.06
C LEU A 87 1.75 15.08 -0.95
N PRO A 88 3.03 14.81 -1.31
CA PRO A 88 3.36 13.71 -2.21
C PRO A 88 2.98 12.33 -1.66
N ALA A 89 3.23 12.05 -0.37
CA ALA A 89 2.86 10.78 0.25
C ALA A 89 1.35 10.55 0.20
N TYR A 90 0.57 11.59 0.51
CA TYR A 90 -0.87 11.60 0.38
C TYR A 90 -1.34 11.32 -1.05
N LEU A 91 -0.79 12.02 -2.04
CA LEU A 91 -1.17 11.86 -3.45
C LEU A 91 -0.81 10.46 -3.99
N PHE A 92 0.35 9.91 -3.66
CA PHE A 92 0.72 8.55 -4.04
C PHE A 92 -0.17 7.49 -3.37
N THR A 93 -0.61 7.73 -2.13
CA THR A 93 -1.57 6.85 -1.46
C THR A 93 -2.93 6.90 -2.14
N LEU A 94 -3.43 8.08 -2.50
CA LEU A 94 -4.66 8.21 -3.29
C LEU A 94 -4.55 7.56 -4.67
N ALA A 95 -3.41 7.73 -5.34
CA ALA A 95 -3.15 7.09 -6.63
C ALA A 95 -3.17 5.54 -6.49
N THR A 96 -2.60 5.00 -5.41
CA THR A 96 -2.68 3.56 -5.11
C THR A 96 -4.14 3.12 -4.93
N LEU A 97 -4.92 3.88 -4.17
CA LEU A 97 -6.35 3.61 -3.94
C LEU A 97 -7.12 3.61 -5.27
N VAL A 98 -6.92 4.63 -6.11
CA VAL A 98 -7.57 4.74 -7.42
C VAL A 98 -7.20 3.57 -8.32
N VAL A 99 -5.92 3.21 -8.41
CA VAL A 99 -5.45 2.07 -9.23
C VAL A 99 -6.10 0.76 -8.77
N VAL A 100 -6.14 0.51 -7.46
CA VAL A 100 -6.79 -0.69 -6.89
C VAL A 100 -8.30 -0.69 -7.19
N VAL A 101 -9.00 0.41 -6.94
CA VAL A 101 -10.44 0.52 -7.19
C VAL A 101 -10.78 0.33 -8.68
N VAL A 102 -10.04 0.98 -9.58
CA VAL A 102 -10.25 0.86 -11.03
C VAL A 102 -9.98 -0.56 -11.52
N PHE A 103 -8.88 -1.17 -11.07
CA PHE A 103 -8.55 -2.55 -11.42
C PHE A 103 -9.64 -3.53 -10.95
N VAL A 104 -10.03 -3.45 -9.68
CA VAL A 104 -11.03 -4.34 -9.07
C VAL A 104 -12.40 -4.15 -9.73
N ARG A 105 -12.80 -2.89 -10.02
CA ARG A 105 -14.06 -2.60 -10.70
C ARG A 105 -14.15 -3.28 -12.05
N ARG A 106 -13.07 -3.25 -12.84
CA ARG A 106 -13.02 -3.88 -14.17
C ARG A 106 -13.06 -5.39 -14.08
N ARG A 107 -12.47 -5.98 -13.05
CA ARG A 107 -12.28 -7.43 -12.97
C ARG A 107 -13.35 -8.15 -12.13
N TRP A 108 -13.83 -7.53 -11.06
CA TRP A 108 -14.73 -8.16 -10.08
C TRP A 108 -16.01 -7.36 -9.78
N GLY A 109 -16.20 -6.24 -10.43
CA GLY A 109 -17.39 -5.40 -10.30
C GLY A 109 -17.32 -4.34 -9.21
N SER A 110 -18.34 -3.49 -9.16
CA SER A 110 -18.36 -2.27 -8.34
C SER A 110 -18.42 -2.55 -6.84
N ASP A 111 -19.14 -3.57 -6.39
CA ASP A 111 -19.26 -3.88 -4.95
C ASP A 111 -17.93 -4.38 -4.38
N THR A 112 -17.20 -5.21 -5.13
CA THR A 112 -15.87 -5.67 -4.74
C THR A 112 -14.87 -4.51 -4.75
N ALA A 113 -14.96 -3.61 -5.75
CA ALA A 113 -14.11 -2.43 -5.85
C ALA A 113 -14.31 -1.48 -4.67
N TRP A 114 -15.56 -1.27 -4.28
CA TRP A 114 -15.91 -0.45 -3.14
C TRP A 114 -15.33 -1.01 -1.84
N LEU A 115 -15.49 -2.33 -1.61
CA LEU A 115 -14.90 -2.98 -0.42
C LEU A 115 -13.36 -2.98 -0.44
N ALA A 116 -12.74 -3.17 -1.61
CA ALA A 116 -11.28 -3.12 -1.73
C ALA A 116 -10.74 -1.71 -1.43
N GLY A 117 -11.42 -0.68 -1.96
CA GLY A 117 -11.08 0.72 -1.68
C GLY A 117 -11.26 1.07 -0.21
N LEU A 118 -12.38 0.69 0.39
CA LEU A 118 -12.63 0.90 1.82
C LEU A 118 -11.58 0.18 2.68
N ALA A 119 -11.28 -1.08 2.35
CA ALA A 119 -10.29 -1.86 3.07
C ALA A 119 -8.92 -1.18 3.03
N LEU A 120 -8.47 -0.79 1.84
CA LEU A 120 -7.16 -0.14 1.70
C LEU A 120 -7.10 1.21 2.42
N ALA A 121 -8.14 2.05 2.28
CA ALA A 121 -8.19 3.38 2.89
C ALA A 121 -8.27 3.37 4.43
N THR A 122 -8.74 2.27 5.03
CA THR A 122 -8.93 2.16 6.48
C THR A 122 -7.90 1.27 7.18
N MET A 123 -6.91 0.74 6.45
CA MET A 123 -5.79 0.01 7.08
C MET A 123 -4.90 0.96 7.88
N PRO A 124 -4.57 0.65 9.14
CA PRO A 124 -3.77 1.53 10.01
C PRO A 124 -2.45 1.96 9.39
N LEU A 125 -1.73 1.06 8.72
CA LEU A 125 -0.46 1.38 8.09
C LEU A 125 -0.63 2.37 6.92
N VAL A 126 -1.71 2.24 6.14
CA VAL A 126 -2.01 3.15 5.03
C VAL A 126 -2.36 4.54 5.56
N LEU A 127 -3.20 4.61 6.61
CA LEU A 127 -3.57 5.87 7.28
C LEU A 127 -2.34 6.59 7.85
N ALA A 128 -1.45 5.86 8.51
CA ALA A 128 -0.25 6.43 9.12
C ALA A 128 0.71 7.00 8.05
N TYR A 129 1.01 6.22 7.01
CA TYR A 129 2.03 6.58 6.03
C TYR A 129 1.52 7.37 4.81
N ALA A 130 0.21 7.53 4.66
CA ALA A 130 -0.36 8.54 3.76
C ALA A 130 0.00 9.97 4.18
N ARG A 131 0.34 10.16 5.46
CA ARG A 131 0.57 11.45 6.11
C ARG A 131 2.00 11.60 6.63
N ALA A 132 2.93 10.83 6.10
CA ALA A 132 4.34 10.88 6.49
C ALA A 132 5.24 11.26 5.30
N THR A 133 6.20 12.13 5.53
CA THR A 133 7.17 12.58 4.50
C THR A 133 8.20 11.48 4.25
N ILE A 134 7.74 10.36 3.67
CA ILE A 134 8.57 9.23 3.30
C ILE A 134 8.22 8.67 1.92
N MET A 135 9.19 8.06 1.26
CA MET A 135 9.05 7.55 -0.11
C MET A 135 8.32 6.20 -0.21
N ASP A 136 7.92 5.60 0.92
CA ASP A 136 7.29 4.26 0.93
C ASP A 136 5.90 4.24 0.30
N SER A 137 5.12 5.33 0.40
CA SER A 137 3.85 5.48 -0.29
C SER A 137 4.02 5.52 -1.80
N ALA A 138 5.03 6.22 -2.32
CA ALA A 138 5.35 6.25 -3.73
C ALA A 138 5.86 4.88 -4.23
N LEU A 139 6.70 4.19 -3.45
CA LEU A 139 7.12 2.82 -3.74
C LEU A 139 5.92 1.86 -3.78
N SER A 140 5.01 1.96 -2.81
CA SER A 140 3.79 1.14 -2.76
C SER A 140 2.91 1.36 -3.99
N PHE A 141 2.76 2.61 -4.43
CA PHE A 141 2.07 2.94 -5.68
C PHE A 141 2.73 2.26 -6.88
N CYS A 142 4.03 2.46 -7.08
CA CYS A 142 4.76 1.92 -8.22
C CYS A 142 4.71 0.38 -8.25
N THR A 143 4.95 -0.29 -7.13
CA THR A 143 4.93 -1.75 -7.05
C THR A 143 3.53 -2.33 -7.21
N THR A 144 2.50 -1.67 -6.66
CA THR A 144 1.09 -2.05 -6.86
C THR A 144 0.70 -1.93 -8.33
N LEU A 145 0.99 -0.79 -8.96
CA LEU A 145 0.72 -0.58 -10.37
C LEU A 145 1.44 -1.62 -11.23
N ALA A 146 2.71 -1.91 -10.95
CA ALA A 146 3.48 -2.92 -11.67
C ALA A 146 2.86 -4.31 -11.58
N ILE A 147 2.51 -4.80 -10.38
CA ILE A 147 1.94 -6.13 -10.18
C ILE A 147 0.55 -6.23 -10.84
N LEU A 148 -0.30 -5.22 -10.68
CA LEU A 148 -1.63 -5.20 -11.29
C LEU A 148 -1.56 -5.08 -12.83
N ALA A 149 -0.61 -4.31 -13.36
CA ALA A 149 -0.39 -4.21 -14.80
C ALA A 149 0.12 -5.53 -15.40
N PHE A 150 1.03 -6.24 -14.74
CA PHE A 150 1.40 -7.60 -15.16
C PHE A 150 0.21 -8.57 -15.09
N TRP A 151 -0.63 -8.46 -14.09
CA TRP A 151 -1.82 -9.30 -13.98
C TRP A 151 -2.82 -9.04 -15.12
N ASP A 152 -2.94 -7.77 -15.57
CA ASP A 152 -3.74 -7.37 -16.73
C ASP A 152 -3.02 -7.55 -18.10
N GLU A 153 -1.91 -8.30 -18.11
CA GLU A 153 -1.12 -8.56 -19.33
C GLU A 153 -0.61 -7.28 -20.03
N ARG A 154 -0.27 -6.24 -19.23
CA ARG A 154 0.30 -4.95 -19.68
C ARG A 154 1.76 -4.80 -19.21
N PRO A 155 2.68 -5.65 -19.67
CA PRO A 155 4.03 -5.67 -19.11
C PRO A 155 4.83 -4.39 -19.37
N VAL A 156 4.54 -3.65 -20.44
CA VAL A 156 5.20 -2.36 -20.72
C VAL A 156 4.86 -1.33 -19.65
N LEU A 157 3.58 -1.22 -19.27
CA LEU A 157 3.14 -0.35 -18.17
C LEU A 157 3.77 -0.81 -16.82
N ALA A 158 3.86 -2.10 -16.61
CA ALA A 158 4.47 -2.64 -15.40
C ALA A 158 5.96 -2.24 -15.30
N TRP A 159 6.73 -2.36 -16.39
CA TRP A 159 8.13 -1.95 -16.41
C TRP A 159 8.31 -0.42 -16.31
N ALA A 160 7.39 0.38 -16.84
CA ALA A 160 7.36 1.83 -16.62
C ALA A 160 7.19 2.15 -15.11
N ALA A 161 6.26 1.47 -14.45
CA ALA A 161 6.04 1.64 -13.01
C ALA A 161 7.25 1.17 -12.18
N ILE A 162 7.89 0.05 -12.56
CA ILE A 162 9.14 -0.41 -11.94
C ILE A 162 10.25 0.62 -12.14
N GLY A 163 10.38 1.20 -13.34
CA GLY A 163 11.36 2.25 -13.62
C GLY A 163 11.16 3.48 -12.72
N LEU A 164 9.92 3.97 -12.62
CA LEU A 164 9.57 5.08 -11.72
C LEU A 164 9.88 4.73 -10.26
N GLY A 165 9.52 3.53 -9.81
CA GLY A 165 9.83 3.04 -8.48
C GLY A 165 11.34 2.95 -8.22
N SER A 166 12.14 2.60 -9.22
CA SER A 166 13.60 2.49 -9.10
C SER A 166 14.27 3.84 -8.86
N ILE A 167 13.75 4.92 -9.48
CA ILE A 167 14.19 6.29 -9.20
C ILE A 167 13.40 6.96 -8.05
N THR A 168 12.57 6.17 -7.34
CA THR A 168 11.91 6.58 -6.08
C THR A 168 12.62 6.01 -4.86
N LYS A 169 12.93 4.70 -4.86
CA LYS A 169 13.52 4.03 -3.69
C LYS A 169 14.61 2.99 -4.06
N GLY A 170 15.07 2.98 -5.30
CA GLY A 170 16.14 2.09 -5.74
C GLY A 170 15.67 0.67 -6.08
N PRO A 171 16.57 -0.33 -6.04
CA PRO A 171 16.35 -1.69 -6.56
C PRO A 171 15.19 -2.46 -5.91
N VAL A 172 14.75 -2.08 -4.72
CA VAL A 172 13.60 -2.70 -4.04
C VAL A 172 12.31 -2.63 -4.89
N ALA A 173 12.19 -1.62 -5.75
CA ALA A 173 11.06 -1.47 -6.67
C ALA A 173 11.03 -2.56 -7.77
N ILE A 174 12.16 -3.17 -8.08
CA ILE A 174 12.28 -4.33 -8.96
C ILE A 174 12.02 -5.61 -8.18
N LEU A 175 12.60 -5.69 -6.98
CA LEU A 175 12.57 -6.90 -6.15
C LEU A 175 11.15 -7.29 -5.71
N ILE A 176 10.34 -6.33 -5.28
CA ILE A 176 8.96 -6.60 -4.80
C ILE A 176 8.08 -7.22 -5.89
N PRO A 177 7.94 -6.63 -7.10
CA PRO A 177 7.19 -7.27 -8.18
C PRO A 177 7.75 -8.62 -8.61
N LEU A 178 9.07 -8.77 -8.73
CA LEU A 178 9.69 -10.04 -9.14
C LEU A 178 9.53 -11.12 -8.07
N ALA A 179 9.71 -10.80 -6.78
CA ALA A 179 9.46 -11.74 -5.67
C ALA A 179 7.99 -12.18 -5.58
N THR A 180 7.07 -11.41 -6.15
CA THR A 180 5.65 -11.76 -6.30
C THR A 180 5.40 -12.62 -7.55
N LEU A 181 5.85 -12.14 -8.69
CA LEU A 181 5.41 -12.63 -10.00
C LEU A 181 6.19 -13.87 -10.47
N ILE A 182 7.45 -14.00 -10.10
CA ILE A 182 8.25 -15.19 -10.47
C ILE A 182 7.67 -16.44 -9.78
N PRO A 183 7.49 -16.50 -8.45
CA PRO A 183 6.84 -17.65 -7.81
C PRO A 183 5.43 -17.90 -8.34
N TYR A 184 4.65 -16.85 -8.56
CA TYR A 184 3.32 -16.98 -9.15
C TYR A 184 3.36 -17.65 -10.52
N ALA A 185 4.24 -17.22 -11.44
CA ALA A 185 4.36 -17.78 -12.78
C ALA A 185 4.81 -19.25 -12.72
N LEU A 186 5.80 -19.58 -11.90
CA LEU A 186 6.28 -20.94 -11.71
C LEU A 186 5.19 -21.87 -11.18
N VAL A 187 4.46 -21.45 -10.15
CA VAL A 187 3.39 -22.26 -9.52
C VAL A 187 2.21 -22.46 -10.46
N THR A 188 1.82 -21.44 -11.22
CA THR A 188 0.67 -21.51 -12.14
C THR A 188 1.02 -22.08 -13.52
N GLY A 189 2.30 -22.28 -13.81
CA GLY A 189 2.78 -22.75 -15.10
C GLY A 189 2.76 -21.68 -16.21
N ARG A 190 2.71 -20.39 -15.83
CA ARG A 190 2.79 -19.30 -16.81
C ARG A 190 4.24 -19.09 -17.28
N PRO A 191 4.45 -18.83 -18.59
CA PRO A 191 5.79 -18.68 -19.12
C PRO A 191 6.46 -17.41 -18.59
N LEU A 192 7.64 -17.54 -17.94
CA LEU A 192 8.41 -16.42 -17.38
C LEU A 192 8.77 -15.36 -18.42
N ARG A 193 8.95 -15.74 -19.69
CA ARG A 193 9.24 -14.79 -20.77
C ARG A 193 8.22 -13.64 -20.89
N ARG A 194 6.97 -13.86 -20.45
CA ARG A 194 5.94 -12.81 -20.44
C ARG A 194 6.23 -11.68 -19.43
N LEU A 195 7.03 -11.96 -18.43
CA LEU A 195 7.45 -10.95 -17.45
C LEU A 195 8.56 -10.05 -17.99
N PHE A 196 9.31 -10.50 -19.01
CA PHE A 196 10.53 -9.87 -19.49
C PHE A 196 10.46 -9.50 -20.99
N PRO A 197 9.48 -8.69 -21.44
CA PRO A 197 9.41 -8.25 -22.82
C PRO A 197 10.50 -7.21 -23.11
N LEU A 198 11.10 -7.25 -24.29
CA LEU A 198 12.16 -6.31 -24.70
C LEU A 198 11.68 -4.84 -24.63
N ALA A 199 10.44 -4.59 -25.08
CA ALA A 199 9.83 -3.26 -24.99
C ALA A 199 9.71 -2.77 -23.54
N GLY A 200 9.46 -3.67 -22.56
CA GLY A 200 9.42 -3.34 -21.14
C GLY A 200 10.78 -2.85 -20.63
N PHE A 201 11.87 -3.55 -20.99
CA PHE A 201 13.23 -3.10 -20.65
C PHE A 201 13.57 -1.76 -21.28
N GLY A 202 13.15 -1.53 -22.54
CA GLY A 202 13.33 -0.24 -23.21
C GLY A 202 12.65 0.89 -22.43
N VAL A 203 11.39 0.71 -22.02
CA VAL A 203 10.66 1.71 -21.24
C VAL A 203 11.26 1.89 -19.85
N PHE A 204 11.65 0.81 -19.17
CA PHE A 204 12.38 0.91 -17.90
C PHE A 204 13.65 1.76 -18.05
N ALA A 205 14.43 1.50 -19.10
CA ALA A 205 15.65 2.24 -19.37
C ALA A 205 15.36 3.74 -19.63
N ILE A 206 14.36 4.07 -20.43
CA ILE A 206 13.95 5.46 -20.71
C ILE A 206 13.53 6.18 -19.43
N VAL A 207 12.85 5.50 -18.51
CA VAL A 207 12.36 6.13 -17.27
C VAL A 207 13.47 6.25 -16.21
N ALA A 208 14.28 5.19 -16.03
CA ALA A 208 15.21 5.13 -14.91
C ALA A 208 16.62 5.66 -15.25
N LEU A 209 17.17 5.30 -16.40
CA LEU A 209 18.57 5.59 -16.72
C LEU A 209 18.93 7.07 -16.83
N PRO A 210 18.09 7.99 -17.37
CA PRO A 210 18.49 9.38 -17.50
C PRO A 210 18.92 10.01 -16.18
N TRP A 211 18.18 9.77 -15.10
CA TRP A 211 18.55 10.29 -13.79
C TRP A 211 19.81 9.62 -13.24
N PHE A 212 19.93 8.29 -13.30
CA PHE A 212 21.12 7.58 -12.86
C PHE A 212 22.38 8.03 -13.59
N LEU A 213 22.31 8.24 -14.90
CA LEU A 213 23.41 8.72 -15.71
C LEU A 213 23.77 10.17 -15.38
N ALA A 214 22.78 11.06 -15.18
CA ALA A 214 23.02 12.44 -14.83
C ALA A 214 23.71 12.58 -13.48
N VAL A 215 23.31 11.82 -12.47
CA VAL A 215 23.98 11.82 -11.15
C VAL A 215 25.39 11.19 -11.26
N SER A 216 25.53 10.06 -11.98
CA SER A 216 26.82 9.41 -12.17
C SER A 216 27.84 10.29 -12.91
N HIS A 217 27.36 11.16 -13.82
CA HIS A 217 28.23 12.14 -14.48
C HIS A 217 28.73 13.23 -13.52
N ARG A 218 27.89 13.64 -12.55
CA ARG A 218 28.30 14.62 -11.52
C ARG A 218 29.14 14.00 -10.40
N ILE A 219 28.83 12.75 -10.02
CA ILE A 219 29.48 12.00 -8.94
C ILE A 219 29.82 10.60 -9.47
N PRO A 220 31.04 10.35 -9.98
CA PRO A 220 31.45 9.08 -10.56
C PRO A 220 31.33 7.88 -9.62
N GLU A 221 31.43 8.08 -8.30
CA GLU A 221 31.30 7.05 -7.26
C GLU A 221 29.84 6.63 -6.99
N PHE A 222 28.85 7.36 -7.53
CA PHE A 222 27.43 7.12 -7.27
C PHE A 222 26.95 5.69 -7.59
N PRO A 223 27.33 5.06 -8.73
CA PRO A 223 26.93 3.68 -9.01
C PRO A 223 27.44 2.70 -7.93
N HIS A 224 28.70 2.84 -7.51
CA HIS A 224 29.27 2.01 -6.44
C HIS A 224 28.52 2.23 -5.12
N TYR A 225 28.22 3.51 -4.78
CA TYR A 225 27.49 3.85 -3.58
C TYR A 225 26.10 3.20 -3.55
N VAL A 226 25.31 3.32 -4.62
CA VAL A 226 23.94 2.80 -4.66
C VAL A 226 23.89 1.28 -4.66
N PHE A 227 24.71 0.62 -5.50
CA PHE A 227 24.64 -0.83 -5.65
C PHE A 227 25.35 -1.58 -4.53
N VAL A 228 26.48 -1.08 -4.05
CA VAL A 228 27.23 -1.76 -3.00
C VAL A 228 26.77 -1.32 -1.61
N ARG A 229 26.86 -0.02 -1.28
CA ARG A 229 26.53 0.46 0.07
C ARG A 229 25.04 0.44 0.38
N GLU A 230 24.21 1.11 -0.43
CA GLU A 230 22.79 1.27 -0.16
C GLU A 230 21.97 0.02 -0.48
N THR A 231 22.47 -0.89 -1.29
CA THR A 231 21.72 -2.13 -1.62
C THR A 231 22.34 -3.35 -0.94
N PHE A 232 23.59 -3.70 -1.26
CA PHE A 232 24.19 -4.94 -0.79
C PHE A 232 24.54 -4.89 0.70
N GLU A 233 25.27 -3.89 1.17
CA GLU A 233 25.65 -3.77 2.59
C GLU A 233 24.40 -3.58 3.49
N ARG A 234 23.37 -2.86 3.02
CA ARG A 234 22.12 -2.67 3.79
C ARG A 234 21.39 -3.98 4.04
N VAL A 235 21.45 -4.93 3.12
CA VAL A 235 20.82 -6.25 3.27
C VAL A 235 21.66 -7.18 4.14
N THR A 236 23.00 -7.12 4.00
CA THR A 236 23.93 -8.13 4.56
C THR A 236 24.62 -7.70 5.86
N THR A 237 24.62 -6.39 6.18
CA THR A 237 25.38 -5.92 7.35
C THR A 237 24.50 -5.19 8.37
N THR A 238 24.99 -5.09 9.61
CA THR A 238 24.35 -4.38 10.73
C THR A 238 24.69 -2.90 10.80
N ARG A 239 25.42 -2.37 9.82
CA ARG A 239 25.98 -1.00 9.78
C ARG A 239 24.94 0.13 9.96
N PHE A 240 23.69 -0.13 9.57
CA PHE A 240 22.64 0.89 9.57
C PHE A 240 21.87 1.02 10.89
N HIS A 241 22.27 0.30 11.96
CA HIS A 241 21.68 0.37 13.31
C HIS A 241 20.14 0.23 13.39
N ARG A 242 19.51 -0.40 12.37
CA ARG A 242 18.06 -0.67 12.29
C ARG A 242 17.77 -2.17 12.35
N THR A 243 18.63 -2.92 13.05
CA THR A 243 18.48 -4.37 13.20
C THR A 243 17.32 -4.72 14.10
N ALA A 244 16.51 -5.69 13.67
CA ALA A 244 15.43 -6.24 14.47
C ALA A 244 15.36 -7.76 14.26
N PRO A 245 14.77 -8.52 15.22
CA PRO A 245 14.70 -9.97 15.14
C PRO A 245 13.94 -10.44 13.89
N PHE A 246 14.13 -11.70 13.49
CA PHE A 246 13.49 -12.27 12.31
C PHE A 246 11.95 -12.25 12.39
N TRP A 247 11.38 -12.32 13.58
CA TRP A 247 9.94 -12.29 13.83
C TRP A 247 9.35 -10.86 13.87
N TYR A 248 10.14 -9.82 13.62
CA TYR A 248 9.74 -8.40 13.72
C TYR A 248 8.41 -8.08 13.02
N TYR A 249 8.20 -8.63 11.81
CA TYR A 249 6.99 -8.37 11.05
C TYR A 249 5.78 -9.21 11.47
N LEU A 250 5.96 -10.23 12.31
CA LEU A 250 4.86 -11.08 12.78
C LEU A 250 3.77 -10.31 13.53
N PRO A 251 4.07 -9.43 14.49
CA PRO A 251 3.06 -8.56 15.11
C PRO A 251 2.67 -7.36 14.24
N ILE A 252 3.59 -6.85 13.41
CA ILE A 252 3.35 -5.62 12.63
C ILE A 252 2.32 -5.85 11.53
N VAL A 253 2.44 -6.91 10.74
CA VAL A 253 1.53 -7.17 9.61
C VAL A 253 0.07 -7.31 10.05
N PRO A 254 -0.28 -8.07 11.11
CA PRO A 254 -1.64 -8.12 11.61
C PRO A 254 -2.19 -6.75 12.02
N VAL A 255 -1.43 -5.95 12.75
CA VAL A 255 -1.82 -4.60 13.17
C VAL A 255 -1.95 -3.68 11.96
N ALA A 256 -0.99 -3.71 11.04
CA ALA A 256 -0.95 -2.89 9.84
C ALA A 256 -2.16 -3.07 8.91
N ALA A 257 -2.62 -4.31 8.74
CA ALA A 257 -3.73 -4.68 7.86
C ALA A 257 -5.06 -4.89 8.62
N PHE A 258 -5.08 -4.60 9.93
CA PHE A 258 -6.27 -4.77 10.75
C PHE A 258 -7.39 -3.78 10.33
N PRO A 259 -8.67 -4.18 10.39
CA PRO A 259 -9.22 -5.50 10.67
C PRO A 259 -9.31 -6.41 9.43
N TRP A 260 -8.88 -5.95 8.26
CA TRP A 260 -9.05 -6.61 6.95
C TRP A 260 -8.19 -7.87 6.79
N ILE A 261 -7.17 -8.03 7.62
CA ILE A 261 -6.38 -9.28 7.66
C ILE A 261 -7.24 -10.49 8.03
N VAL A 262 -8.27 -10.32 8.87
CA VAL A 262 -9.14 -11.42 9.31
C VAL A 262 -9.86 -12.11 8.14
N PRO A 263 -10.65 -11.38 7.29
CA PRO A 263 -11.23 -12.00 6.10
C PRO A 263 -10.16 -12.42 5.08
N ALA A 264 -9.04 -11.71 4.95
CA ALA A 264 -7.98 -12.09 4.03
C ALA A 264 -7.38 -13.47 4.37
N LEU A 265 -7.10 -13.72 5.65
CA LEU A 265 -6.59 -15.03 6.13
C LEU A 265 -7.63 -16.13 6.05
N ALA A 266 -8.93 -15.83 6.14
CA ALA A 266 -9.98 -16.83 6.00
C ALA A 266 -9.95 -17.55 4.64
N ARG A 267 -9.36 -16.93 3.61
CA ARG A 267 -9.11 -17.59 2.29
C ARG A 267 -8.13 -18.77 2.39
N CYS A 268 -7.25 -18.77 3.37
CA CYS A 268 -6.28 -19.85 3.55
C CYS A 268 -6.93 -21.21 3.81
N LYS A 269 -8.19 -21.25 4.28
CA LYS A 269 -8.94 -22.51 4.44
C LYS A 269 -9.05 -23.31 3.14
N ASN A 270 -9.06 -22.63 2.00
CA ASN A 270 -9.21 -23.26 0.69
C ASN A 270 -7.86 -23.43 -0.04
N TRP A 271 -6.72 -23.30 0.66
CA TRP A 271 -5.39 -23.37 0.07
C TRP A 271 -5.11 -24.69 -0.68
N ARG A 272 -5.50 -25.82 -0.11
CA ARG A 272 -5.31 -27.13 -0.76
C ARG A 272 -6.02 -27.20 -2.11
N TRP A 273 -7.27 -26.73 -2.16
CA TRP A 273 -8.04 -26.65 -3.41
C TRP A 273 -7.38 -25.67 -4.39
N ALA A 274 -7.01 -24.48 -3.96
CA ALA A 274 -6.35 -23.49 -4.80
C ALA A 274 -5.04 -24.02 -5.38
N TRP A 275 -4.27 -24.77 -4.58
CA TRP A 275 -3.05 -25.42 -5.03
C TRP A 275 -3.31 -26.50 -6.09
N LEU A 276 -4.31 -27.35 -5.90
CA LEU A 276 -4.66 -28.39 -6.88
C LEU A 276 -5.20 -27.80 -8.18
N ALA A 277 -6.01 -26.77 -8.12
CA ALA A 277 -6.66 -26.12 -9.27
C ALA A 277 -5.80 -25.00 -9.91
N ARG A 278 -4.60 -24.74 -9.45
CA ARG A 278 -3.76 -23.55 -9.77
C ARG A 278 -3.48 -23.34 -11.26
N ARG A 279 -3.48 -24.40 -12.06
CA ARG A 279 -3.17 -24.32 -13.49
C ARG A 279 -4.39 -24.09 -14.39
N VAL A 280 -5.57 -24.43 -13.91
CA VAL A 280 -6.79 -24.47 -14.73
C VAL A 280 -7.87 -23.52 -14.25
N ASN A 281 -7.89 -23.14 -12.97
CA ASN A 281 -8.96 -22.33 -12.41
C ASN A 281 -8.51 -20.89 -12.15
N PRO A 282 -9.14 -19.87 -12.78
CA PRO A 282 -8.78 -18.45 -12.61
C PRO A 282 -8.84 -17.99 -11.15
N TYR A 283 -9.81 -18.44 -10.36
CA TYR A 283 -9.92 -18.07 -8.96
C TYR A 283 -8.78 -18.67 -8.10
N ALA A 284 -8.35 -19.88 -8.42
CA ALA A 284 -7.17 -20.48 -7.79
C ALA A 284 -5.92 -19.66 -8.12
N GLN A 285 -5.76 -19.22 -9.38
CA GLN A 285 -4.65 -18.35 -9.80
C GLN A 285 -4.68 -17.00 -9.08
N GLU A 286 -5.86 -16.39 -8.89
CA GLU A 286 -6.02 -15.17 -8.08
C GLU A 286 -5.52 -15.38 -6.65
N SER A 287 -5.91 -16.48 -6.03
CA SER A 287 -5.50 -16.82 -4.66
C SER A 287 -3.99 -17.04 -4.55
N ILE A 288 -3.38 -17.72 -5.52
CA ILE A 288 -1.92 -17.91 -5.58
C ILE A 288 -1.20 -16.58 -5.77
N LEU A 289 -1.67 -15.70 -6.67
CA LEU A 289 -1.04 -14.39 -6.88
C LEU A 289 -1.05 -13.55 -5.61
N LEU A 290 -2.21 -13.42 -4.95
CA LEU A 290 -2.33 -12.63 -3.72
C LEU A 290 -1.46 -13.21 -2.60
N THR A 291 -1.34 -14.54 -2.52
CA THR A 291 -0.43 -15.18 -1.57
C THR A 291 1.03 -14.91 -1.89
N CYS A 292 1.44 -15.02 -3.16
CA CYS A 292 2.80 -14.69 -3.58
C CYS A 292 3.11 -13.20 -3.34
N TRP A 293 2.12 -12.31 -3.53
CA TRP A 293 2.29 -10.88 -3.29
C TRP A 293 2.49 -10.56 -1.79
N VAL A 294 1.90 -11.33 -0.90
CA VAL A 294 2.18 -11.18 0.54
C VAL A 294 3.50 -11.86 0.91
N LEU A 295 3.65 -13.15 0.56
CA LEU A 295 4.77 -13.96 1.07
C LEU A 295 6.12 -13.59 0.45
N GLY A 296 6.19 -13.25 -0.84
CA GLY A 296 7.44 -12.93 -1.52
C GLY A 296 8.14 -11.71 -0.91
N PRO A 297 7.50 -10.52 -0.89
CA PRO A 297 8.08 -9.36 -0.25
C PRO A 297 8.27 -9.51 1.26
N LEU A 298 7.34 -10.18 1.96
CA LEU A 298 7.46 -10.43 3.40
C LEU A 298 8.72 -11.26 3.71
N LEU A 299 8.99 -12.31 2.94
CA LEU A 299 10.20 -13.11 3.08
C LEU A 299 11.44 -12.27 2.82
N PHE A 300 11.46 -11.50 1.73
CA PHE A 300 12.57 -10.60 1.42
C PHE A 300 12.89 -9.64 2.57
N PHE A 301 11.88 -8.92 3.08
CA PHE A 301 12.09 -7.99 4.18
C PHE A 301 12.41 -8.66 5.52
N THR A 302 11.92 -9.88 5.74
CA THR A 302 12.26 -10.66 6.95
C THR A 302 13.72 -11.06 6.96
N LEU A 303 14.27 -11.43 5.81
CA LEU A 303 15.70 -11.78 5.64
C LEU A 303 16.63 -10.57 5.67
N ASN A 304 16.10 -9.37 5.39
CA ASN A 304 16.87 -8.14 5.44
C ASN A 304 17.23 -7.79 6.89
N GLN A 305 18.46 -7.32 7.13
CA GLN A 305 18.92 -6.88 8.45
C GLN A 305 18.22 -5.59 8.89
N SER A 306 18.06 -4.63 7.99
CA SER A 306 17.35 -3.37 8.28
C SER A 306 15.84 -3.56 8.16
N LYS A 307 15.11 -3.32 9.26
CA LYS A 307 13.66 -3.52 9.35
C LYS A 307 12.94 -2.26 9.84
N LEU A 308 11.88 -1.87 9.13
CA LEU A 308 11.00 -0.75 9.50
C LEU A 308 9.54 -1.13 9.18
N PRO A 309 8.55 -0.63 9.96
CA PRO A 309 7.13 -0.94 9.74
C PRO A 309 6.63 -0.58 8.34
N GLN A 310 7.07 0.57 7.80
CA GLN A 310 6.66 1.09 6.49
C GLN A 310 7.05 0.18 5.31
N TYR A 311 8.02 -0.72 5.48
CA TYR A 311 8.37 -1.70 4.44
C TYR A 311 7.22 -2.66 4.12
N MET A 312 6.22 -2.74 5.01
CA MET A 312 5.01 -3.55 4.80
C MET A 312 3.92 -2.83 4.01
N LEU A 313 4.09 -1.56 3.66
CA LEU A 313 3.09 -0.79 2.91
C LEU A 313 2.73 -1.43 1.55
N PRO A 314 3.67 -1.96 0.75
CA PRO A 314 3.37 -2.68 -0.50
C PRO A 314 2.56 -3.97 -0.33
N LEU A 315 2.41 -4.48 0.91
CA LEU A 315 1.60 -5.66 1.23
C LEU A 315 0.14 -5.31 1.56
N MET A 316 -0.20 -4.06 1.73
CA MET A 316 -1.57 -3.64 2.06
C MET A 316 -2.56 -3.89 0.92
N PRO A 317 -2.24 -3.60 -0.37
CA PRO A 317 -3.13 -3.89 -1.48
C PRO A 317 -3.58 -5.35 -1.58
N PRO A 318 -2.71 -6.38 -1.54
CA PRO A 318 -3.17 -7.77 -1.61
C PRO A 318 -4.06 -8.19 -0.43
N PHE A 319 -3.90 -7.63 0.77
CA PHE A 319 -4.84 -7.86 1.88
C PHE A 319 -6.21 -7.25 1.59
N ALA A 320 -6.26 -6.03 1.06
CA ALA A 320 -7.51 -5.38 0.67
C ALA A 320 -8.25 -6.16 -0.44
N LEU A 321 -7.53 -6.59 -1.48
CA LEU A 321 -8.06 -7.41 -2.56
C LEU A 321 -8.58 -8.75 -2.06
N ALA A 322 -7.83 -9.44 -1.20
CA ALA A 322 -8.22 -10.74 -0.63
C ALA A 322 -9.47 -10.62 0.24
N ALA A 323 -9.53 -9.62 1.11
CA ALA A 323 -10.67 -9.37 1.98
C ALA A 323 -11.93 -9.02 1.18
N ALA A 324 -11.82 -8.07 0.24
CA ALA A 324 -12.95 -7.66 -0.59
C ALA A 324 -13.50 -8.83 -1.42
N ARG A 325 -12.61 -9.60 -2.04
CA ARG A 325 -12.99 -10.74 -2.88
C ARG A 325 -13.70 -11.84 -2.08
N LEU A 326 -13.26 -12.10 -0.84
CA LEU A 326 -13.95 -13.04 0.03
C LEU A 326 -15.34 -12.53 0.44
N LEU A 327 -15.43 -11.28 0.86
CA LEU A 327 -16.66 -10.72 1.44
C LEU A 327 -17.77 -10.46 0.41
N THR A 328 -17.45 -10.36 -0.89
CA THR A 328 -18.42 -10.17 -1.97
C THR A 328 -18.87 -11.45 -2.65
N ARG A 329 -18.22 -12.59 -2.41
CA ARG A 329 -18.64 -13.87 -3.00
C ARG A 329 -19.93 -14.38 -2.35
N ASP A 330 -20.77 -14.99 -3.16
CA ASP A 330 -22.00 -15.63 -2.68
C ASP A 330 -21.70 -16.75 -1.68
N ALA A 331 -22.46 -16.77 -0.60
CA ALA A 331 -22.33 -17.77 0.47
C ALA A 331 -22.53 -19.22 -0.05
N SER A 332 -23.21 -19.39 -1.20
CA SER A 332 -23.44 -20.68 -1.85
C SER A 332 -22.17 -21.31 -2.45
N GLU A 333 -21.18 -20.50 -2.85
CA GLU A 333 -19.94 -21.01 -3.46
C GLU A 333 -18.87 -21.43 -2.43
N LEU A 334 -18.91 -20.92 -1.19
CA LEU A 334 -17.87 -21.09 -0.19
C LEU A 334 -18.31 -21.82 1.09
N GLY A 335 -19.60 -22.29 1.15
CA GLY A 335 -20.17 -22.87 2.37
C GLY A 335 -20.32 -21.86 3.52
N GLY A 336 -21.01 -22.21 4.61
CA GLY A 336 -21.41 -21.29 5.70
C GLY A 336 -20.35 -20.42 6.39
N GLY A 337 -19.07 -20.55 6.01
CA GLY A 337 -17.96 -19.80 6.63
C GLY A 337 -17.94 -18.30 6.33
N ILE A 338 -18.51 -17.83 5.20
CA ILE A 338 -18.52 -16.38 4.86
C ILE A 338 -19.42 -15.59 5.79
N GLY A 339 -20.61 -16.14 6.13
CA GLY A 339 -21.50 -15.48 7.08
C GLY A 339 -20.84 -15.29 8.45
N VAL A 340 -20.06 -16.26 8.89
CA VAL A 340 -19.30 -16.18 10.15
C VAL A 340 -18.19 -15.15 10.01
N ALA A 341 -17.42 -15.15 8.92
CA ALA A 341 -16.33 -14.19 8.70
C ALA A 341 -16.84 -12.74 8.65
N ARG A 342 -17.98 -12.49 7.99
CA ARG A 342 -18.64 -11.16 7.95
C ARG A 342 -19.07 -10.71 9.35
N LYS A 343 -19.74 -11.59 10.10
CA LYS A 343 -20.19 -11.29 11.46
C LYS A 343 -19.01 -11.03 12.39
N ALA A 344 -17.99 -11.88 12.34
CA ALA A 344 -16.79 -11.71 13.14
C ALA A 344 -16.06 -10.40 12.81
N TYR A 345 -15.88 -10.10 11.52
CA TYR A 345 -15.31 -8.82 11.08
C TYR A 345 -16.10 -7.63 11.61
N SER A 346 -17.45 -7.61 11.36
CA SER A 346 -18.28 -6.49 11.78
C SER A 346 -18.29 -6.29 13.30
N ALA A 347 -18.32 -7.39 14.07
CA ALA A 347 -18.25 -7.32 15.54
C ALA A 347 -16.90 -6.77 16.01
N ILE A 348 -15.79 -7.31 15.50
CA ILE A 348 -14.43 -6.90 15.89
C ILE A 348 -14.19 -5.42 15.49
N ALA A 349 -14.53 -5.04 14.27
CA ALA A 349 -14.34 -3.68 13.78
C ALA A 349 -15.22 -2.67 14.55
N ALA A 350 -16.45 -3.02 14.90
CA ALA A 350 -17.33 -2.19 15.72
C ALA A 350 -16.77 -2.01 17.15
N VAL A 351 -16.39 -3.10 17.81
CA VAL A 351 -15.83 -3.05 19.19
C VAL A 351 -14.56 -2.19 19.22
N LEU A 352 -13.66 -2.38 18.27
CA LEU A 352 -12.42 -1.60 18.22
C LEU A 352 -12.66 -0.14 17.83
N GLY A 353 -13.60 0.11 16.92
CA GLY A 353 -13.99 1.47 16.57
C GLY A 353 -14.54 2.23 17.77
N VAL A 354 -15.40 1.59 18.56
CA VAL A 354 -15.92 2.15 19.83
C VAL A 354 -14.79 2.30 20.85
N ALA A 355 -13.91 1.29 21.00
CA ALA A 355 -12.78 1.36 21.92
C ALA A 355 -11.84 2.54 21.57
N LEU A 356 -11.48 2.71 20.29
CA LEU A 356 -10.67 3.84 19.83
C LEU A 356 -11.35 5.19 20.07
N ALA A 357 -12.65 5.30 19.80
CA ALA A 357 -13.41 6.52 20.08
C ALA A 357 -13.45 6.84 21.58
N LEU A 358 -13.60 5.83 22.44
CA LEU A 358 -13.60 5.99 23.90
C LEU A 358 -12.20 6.28 24.46
N LEU A 359 -11.14 5.71 23.84
CA LEU A 359 -9.75 5.96 24.24
C LEU A 359 -9.38 7.45 24.14
N THR A 360 -10.01 8.22 23.27
CA THR A 360 -9.81 9.67 23.18
C THR A 360 -10.20 10.41 24.46
N VAL A 361 -11.08 9.82 25.27
CA VAL A 361 -11.63 10.42 26.49
C VAL A 361 -10.90 9.94 27.75
N TRP A 362 -10.30 8.71 27.72
CA TRP A 362 -9.88 8.01 28.95
C TRP A 362 -8.39 7.70 29.07
N LEU A 363 -7.59 7.81 27.99
CA LEU A 363 -6.16 7.48 28.08
C LEU A 363 -5.33 8.64 28.65
N PRO A 364 -4.56 8.40 29.74
CA PRO A 364 -3.47 9.28 30.08
C PRO A 364 -2.40 9.19 28.98
N VAL A 365 -2.29 10.26 28.20
CA VAL A 365 -1.28 10.36 27.15
C VAL A 365 0.12 10.35 27.78
N PRO A 366 1.09 9.55 27.30
CA PRO A 366 2.44 9.47 27.88
C PRO A 366 3.08 10.86 28.04
N ILE A 367 3.74 11.07 29.16
CA ILE A 367 4.37 12.36 29.54
C ILE A 367 5.49 12.76 28.57
N SER A 368 6.05 11.81 27.82
CA SER A 368 7.14 12.00 26.86
C SER A 368 6.76 12.70 25.56
N LEU A 369 5.45 12.93 25.31
CA LEU A 369 4.99 13.57 24.07
C LEU A 369 4.92 15.09 24.23
N THR A 370 5.23 15.80 23.14
CA THR A 370 5.05 17.25 23.06
C THR A 370 3.57 17.65 23.17
N PRO A 371 3.24 18.88 23.55
CA PRO A 371 1.85 19.35 23.60
C PRO A 371 1.11 19.20 22.27
N ALA A 372 1.81 19.41 21.14
CA ALA A 372 1.23 19.26 19.79
C ALA A 372 0.92 17.79 19.46
N GLU A 373 1.82 16.86 19.78
CA GLU A 373 1.58 15.42 19.60
C GLU A 373 0.42 14.94 20.46
N ARG A 374 0.30 15.43 21.72
CA ARG A 374 -0.83 15.11 22.59
C ARG A 374 -2.15 15.59 22.00
N ALA A 375 -2.17 16.79 21.42
CA ALA A 375 -3.37 17.34 20.81
C ALA A 375 -3.81 16.59 19.54
N ALA A 376 -2.88 15.98 18.81
CA ALA A 376 -3.16 15.25 17.58
C ALA A 376 -3.75 13.83 17.81
N ILE A 377 -3.49 13.21 18.97
CA ILE A 377 -3.94 11.85 19.26
C ILE A 377 -5.48 11.71 19.30
N PRO A 378 -6.25 12.54 20.03
CA PRO A 378 -7.69 12.39 20.12
C PRO A 378 -8.40 12.46 18.76
N PRO A 379 -8.21 13.47 17.90
CA PRO A 379 -8.90 13.55 16.63
C PRO A 379 -8.51 12.41 15.69
N THR A 380 -7.26 11.95 15.71
CA THR A 380 -6.80 10.83 14.88
C THR A 380 -7.42 9.51 15.33
N ALA A 381 -7.46 9.24 16.63
CA ALA A 381 -8.08 8.03 17.18
C ALA A 381 -9.61 8.04 16.95
N LEU A 382 -10.27 9.20 17.08
CA LEU A 382 -11.69 9.35 16.79
C LEU A 382 -11.99 9.08 15.30
N ALA A 383 -11.23 9.67 14.40
CA ALA A 383 -11.38 9.45 12.96
C ALA A 383 -11.20 7.97 12.58
N LEU A 384 -10.20 7.31 13.15
CA LEU A 384 -9.95 5.88 12.95
C LEU A 384 -11.10 5.04 13.53
N GLY A 385 -11.60 5.40 14.72
CA GLY A 385 -12.74 4.74 15.36
C GLY A 385 -14.00 4.82 14.52
N ILE A 386 -14.32 6.02 14.01
CA ILE A 386 -15.47 6.24 13.10
C ILE A 386 -15.30 5.42 11.81
N ALA A 387 -14.12 5.42 11.19
CA ALA A 387 -13.85 4.66 9.98
C ALA A 387 -14.07 3.15 10.20
N LEU A 388 -13.66 2.61 11.33
CA LEU A 388 -13.88 1.20 11.70
C LEU A 388 -15.36 0.89 11.92
N ILE A 389 -16.11 1.75 12.61
CA ILE A 389 -17.56 1.58 12.83
C ILE A 389 -18.29 1.60 11.48
N VAL A 390 -17.98 2.57 10.62
CA VAL A 390 -18.58 2.67 9.28
C VAL A 390 -18.28 1.42 8.46
N SER A 391 -17.04 0.94 8.48
CA SER A 391 -16.67 -0.29 7.77
C SER A 391 -17.40 -1.52 8.30
N ALA A 392 -17.59 -1.62 9.62
CA ALA A 392 -18.36 -2.69 10.26
C ALA A 392 -19.82 -2.70 9.82
N MET A 393 -20.47 -1.53 9.83
CA MET A 393 -21.86 -1.38 9.37
C MET A 393 -22.00 -1.75 7.90
N MET A 394 -21.10 -1.29 7.06
CA MET A 394 -21.15 -1.52 5.62
C MET A 394 -20.96 -2.99 5.27
N VAL A 395 -20.03 -3.69 5.91
CA VAL A 395 -19.84 -5.14 5.73
C VAL A 395 -21.04 -5.93 6.24
N TRP A 396 -21.67 -5.49 7.34
CA TRP A 396 -22.88 -6.07 7.86
C TRP A 396 -24.05 -5.96 6.88
N TYR A 397 -24.34 -4.76 6.36
CA TYR A 397 -25.44 -4.51 5.42
C TYR A 397 -25.20 -5.17 4.05
N ALA A 398 -23.99 -5.21 3.54
CA ALA A 398 -23.67 -5.93 2.30
C ALA A 398 -24.02 -7.43 2.37
N GLY A 399 -24.09 -7.99 3.59
CA GLY A 399 -24.50 -9.38 3.83
C GLY A 399 -26.02 -9.60 3.84
N GLN A 400 -26.85 -8.55 4.00
CA GLN A 400 -28.29 -8.68 4.06
C GLN A 400 -28.99 -8.54 2.69
N GLY A 401 -28.42 -7.76 1.76
CA GLY A 401 -28.98 -7.53 0.42
C GLY A 401 -29.07 -8.78 -0.47
N GLY A 402 -28.32 -9.84 -0.15
CA GLY A 402 -28.39 -11.13 -0.86
C GLY A 402 -29.56 -12.06 -0.43
N ARG A 403 -30.27 -11.73 0.64
CA ARG A 403 -31.40 -12.56 1.15
C ARG A 403 -32.77 -12.17 0.59
N GLY A 404 -32.92 -10.94 0.06
CA GLY A 404 -34.22 -10.43 -0.42
C GLY A 404 -34.68 -10.90 -1.81
N GLY A 405 -33.80 -11.58 -2.59
CA GLY A 405 -34.10 -11.97 -3.97
C GLY A 405 -34.56 -13.41 -4.19
N ARG A 406 -34.71 -14.25 -3.17
CA ARG A 406 -35.05 -15.68 -3.32
C ARG A 406 -36.43 -16.07 -2.80
N GLY A 407 -37.34 -15.10 -2.62
CA GLY A 407 -38.72 -15.36 -2.16
C GLY A 407 -39.80 -15.46 -3.27
N GLY A 408 -39.41 -15.62 -4.53
CA GLY A 408 -40.39 -15.73 -5.66
C GLY A 408 -40.26 -17.05 -6.40
N GLY A 409 -40.41 -18.17 -5.71
CA GLY A 409 -40.61 -19.48 -6.34
C GLY A 409 -41.96 -19.52 -7.01
N VAL A 410 -42.01 -19.37 -8.33
CA VAL A 410 -43.19 -19.68 -9.15
C VAL A 410 -43.38 -21.21 -9.11
N ALA A 411 -44.42 -21.62 -8.38
CA ALA A 411 -45.01 -22.96 -8.57
C ALA A 411 -45.66 -22.96 -9.96
N HIS A 412 -45.18 -23.80 -10.84
CA HIS A 412 -45.89 -24.20 -12.05
C HIS A 412 -46.55 -25.56 -11.82
N PRO A 413 -47.82 -25.73 -12.29
CA PRO A 413 -48.62 -26.95 -12.13
C PRO A 413 -48.09 -28.12 -12.94
#